data_1eb34914f1bddac87c45c136017261f0
#
_entry.id   1eb34914f1bddac87c45c136017261f0
#
_cell.length_a   1.000
_cell.length_b   1.000
_cell.length_c   1.000
_cell.angle_alpha   90.00
_cell.angle_beta   90.00
_cell.angle_gamma   90.00
#
_symmetry.space_group_name_H-M   'P 1'
#
loop_
_entity.id
_entity.type
_entity.pdbx_description
1 polymer ?
#
loop_
_entity_poly.entity_id
_entity_poly.type
_entity_poly.pdbx_seq_one_letter_code
_entity_poly.pdbx_strand_id
1 'polypeptide(L)'
;MKANELMVGDNVELTPEILEKNGFIRDHIWHHYDKDLDNYSISIQLGYANRIEYIKIAEKGKDNVIPSERTKLYLTHIKYIHQLQYALRLCGIEKEIVL
;
A
#
# COMPACT_ATOMS: atom_id res chain seq x y z
N MET A 1 13.30 0.50 -12.18
CA MET A 1 13.17 1.85 -11.62
C MET A 1 12.49 1.77 -10.26
N LYS A 2 12.88 2.59 -9.33
CA LYS A 2 12.26 2.69 -8.02
C LYS A 2 11.35 3.90 -7.95
N ALA A 3 10.30 3.83 -7.12
CA ALA A 3 9.31 4.91 -7.06
C ALA A 3 9.90 6.25 -6.59
N ASN A 4 10.95 6.22 -5.75
CA ASN A 4 11.59 7.46 -5.29
C ASN A 4 12.39 8.17 -6.39
N GLU A 5 12.62 7.52 -7.51
CA GLU A 5 13.27 8.12 -8.68
C GLU A 5 12.28 8.87 -9.58
N LEU A 6 10.98 8.72 -9.31
CA LEU A 6 9.94 9.41 -10.05
C LEU A 6 9.92 10.89 -9.67
N MET A 7 9.81 11.73 -10.67
CA MET A 7 9.68 13.17 -10.46
C MET A 7 8.23 13.57 -10.20
N VAL A 8 8.04 14.77 -9.64
CA VAL A 8 6.69 15.33 -9.50
C VAL A 8 6.07 15.44 -10.90
N GLY A 9 4.90 14.85 -11.07
CA GLY A 9 4.21 14.79 -12.36
C GLY A 9 4.39 13.49 -13.12
N ASP A 10 5.26 12.57 -12.64
CA ASP A 10 5.37 11.24 -13.22
C ASP A 10 4.16 10.41 -12.77
N ASN A 11 3.19 10.25 -13.64
CA ASN A 11 1.93 9.59 -13.33
C ASN A 11 1.98 8.11 -13.74
N VAL A 12 2.74 7.31 -13.00
CA VAL A 12 2.76 5.86 -13.19
C VAL A 12 1.70 5.23 -12.32
N GLU A 13 0.72 4.58 -12.93
CA GLU A 13 -0.38 3.98 -12.20
C GLU A 13 0.06 2.79 -11.36
N LEU A 14 -0.53 2.69 -10.18
CA LEU A 14 -0.36 1.55 -9.29
C LEU A 14 -1.28 0.43 -9.77
N THR A 15 -0.69 -0.65 -10.29
CA THR A 15 -1.41 -1.77 -10.88
C THR A 15 -1.26 -3.03 -10.01
N PRO A 16 -2.16 -4.03 -10.18
CA PRO A 16 -1.97 -5.32 -9.51
C PRO A 16 -0.60 -5.94 -9.78
N GLU A 17 -0.07 -5.84 -10.99
CA GLU A 17 1.23 -6.40 -11.34
C GLU A 17 2.35 -5.77 -10.53
N ILE A 18 2.29 -4.46 -10.33
CA ILE A 18 3.28 -3.75 -9.52
C ILE A 18 3.17 -4.13 -8.05
N LEU A 19 1.96 -4.26 -7.54
CA LEU A 19 1.74 -4.70 -6.16
C LEU A 19 2.32 -6.10 -5.94
N GLU A 20 2.03 -7.03 -6.82
CA GLU A 20 2.54 -8.40 -6.73
C GLU A 20 4.06 -8.44 -6.85
N LYS A 21 4.64 -7.63 -7.73
CA LYS A 21 6.10 -7.51 -7.88
C LYS A 21 6.76 -7.02 -6.58
N ASN A 22 6.06 -6.24 -5.78
CA ASN A 22 6.56 -5.70 -4.52
C ASN A 22 6.17 -6.56 -3.31
N GLY A 23 5.67 -7.77 -3.55
CA GLY A 23 5.42 -8.73 -2.49
C GLY A 23 4.05 -8.61 -1.82
N PHE A 24 3.14 -7.82 -2.38
CA PHE A 24 1.76 -7.79 -1.90
C PHE A 24 1.04 -9.06 -2.33
N ILE A 25 0.27 -9.63 -1.43
CA ILE A 25 -0.45 -10.89 -1.65
C ILE A 25 -1.94 -10.59 -1.79
N ARG A 26 -2.53 -11.05 -2.88
CA ARG A 26 -3.94 -10.83 -3.15
C ARG A 26 -4.83 -11.83 -2.41
N ASP A 27 -5.84 -11.29 -1.73
CA ASP A 27 -6.97 -12.06 -1.22
C ASP A 27 -8.08 -11.97 -2.26
N HIS A 28 -8.41 -13.11 -2.90
CA HIS A 28 -9.40 -13.16 -3.97
C HIS A 28 -10.85 -13.13 -3.46
N ILE A 29 -11.06 -13.39 -2.17
CA ILE A 29 -12.41 -13.36 -1.59
C ILE A 29 -12.83 -11.92 -1.33
N TRP A 30 -11.94 -11.13 -0.73
CA TRP A 30 -12.24 -9.75 -0.32
C TRP A 30 -11.66 -8.71 -1.26
N HIS A 31 -10.99 -9.14 -2.35
CA HIS A 31 -10.43 -8.27 -3.39
C HIS A 31 -9.49 -7.20 -2.85
N HIS A 32 -8.58 -7.59 -1.95
CA HIS A 32 -7.57 -6.67 -1.44
C HIS A 32 -6.18 -7.27 -1.54
N TYR A 33 -5.18 -6.40 -1.49
CA TYR A 33 -3.78 -6.77 -1.39
C TYR A 33 -3.25 -6.43 -0.01
N ASP A 34 -2.49 -7.35 0.57
CA ASP A 34 -1.89 -7.17 1.88
C ASP A 34 -0.40 -7.40 1.84
N LYS A 35 0.31 -6.67 2.68
CA LYS A 35 1.73 -6.89 2.92
C LYS A 35 2.08 -6.50 4.35
N ASP A 36 2.79 -7.37 5.04
CA ASP A 36 3.35 -7.08 6.35
C ASP A 36 4.78 -6.56 6.19
N LEU A 37 5.07 -5.45 6.83
CA LEU A 37 6.41 -4.84 6.85
C LEU A 37 6.74 -4.46 8.29
N ASP A 38 7.73 -5.13 8.87
CA ASP A 38 8.16 -4.86 10.25
C ASP A 38 6.96 -4.86 11.21
N ASN A 39 6.68 -3.72 11.81
CA ASN A 39 5.57 -3.56 12.77
C ASN A 39 4.27 -3.08 12.11
N TYR A 40 4.22 -3.05 10.78
CA TYR A 40 3.08 -2.50 10.06
C TYR A 40 2.42 -3.54 9.17
N SER A 41 1.13 -3.38 8.96
CA SER A 41 0.38 -4.10 7.94
C SER A 41 -0.20 -3.09 6.96
N ILE A 42 -0.03 -3.35 5.69
CA ILE A 42 -0.53 -2.49 4.62
C ILE A 42 -1.62 -3.25 3.89
N SER A 43 -2.81 -2.66 3.82
CA SER A 43 -3.94 -3.22 3.09
C SER A 43 -4.36 -2.26 1.99
N ILE A 44 -4.51 -2.79 0.78
CA ILE A 44 -4.95 -2.02 -0.38
C ILE A 44 -6.22 -2.66 -0.90
N GLN A 45 -7.35 -1.97 -0.72
CA GLN A 45 -8.65 -2.48 -1.14
C GLN A 45 -8.91 -2.12 -2.60
N LEU A 46 -9.29 -3.12 -3.37
CA LEU A 46 -9.70 -2.93 -4.76
C LEU A 46 -11.22 -2.90 -4.87
N GLY A 47 -11.70 -2.05 -5.74
CA GLY A 47 -13.11 -1.98 -6.10
C GLY A 47 -13.32 -2.37 -7.55
N TYR A 48 -14.34 -1.79 -8.16
CA TYR A 48 -14.72 -2.06 -9.54
C TYR A 48 -13.54 -1.79 -10.50
N ALA A 49 -13.34 -2.70 -11.45
CA ALA A 49 -12.28 -2.62 -12.46
C ALA A 49 -10.87 -2.50 -11.85
N ASN A 50 -10.64 -3.11 -10.69
CA ASN A 50 -9.36 -3.07 -9.97
C ASN A 50 -8.91 -1.67 -9.57
N ARG A 51 -9.82 -0.72 -9.48
CA ARG A 51 -9.50 0.60 -8.95
C ARG A 51 -9.21 0.50 -7.47
N ILE A 52 -8.23 1.27 -7.02
CA ILE A 52 -7.91 1.31 -5.60
C ILE A 52 -8.96 2.17 -4.88
N GLU A 53 -9.67 1.57 -3.94
CA GLU A 53 -10.63 2.29 -3.12
C GLU A 53 -9.97 2.98 -1.95
N TYR A 54 -9.06 2.27 -1.26
CA TYR A 54 -8.30 2.87 -0.16
C TYR A 54 -7.00 2.12 0.08
N ILE A 55 -6.07 2.81 0.72
CA ILE A 55 -4.85 2.24 1.29
C ILE A 55 -4.90 2.49 2.80
N LYS A 56 -4.72 1.42 3.56
CA LYS A 56 -4.71 1.47 5.01
C LYS A 56 -3.38 0.94 5.52
N ILE A 57 -2.70 1.71 6.36
CA ILE A 57 -1.48 1.30 7.02
C ILE A 57 -1.76 1.27 8.53
N ALA A 58 -1.60 0.11 9.13
CA ALA A 58 -1.88 -0.10 10.54
C ALA A 58 -0.68 -0.69 11.26
N GLU A 59 -0.50 -0.31 12.51
CA GLU A 59 0.54 -0.84 13.37
C GLU A 59 0.09 -2.17 13.95
N LYS A 60 0.92 -3.21 13.88
CA LYS A 60 0.62 -4.53 14.43
C LYS A 60 0.80 -4.55 15.95
N GLY A 61 -0.04 -5.32 16.64
CA GLY A 61 0.12 -5.61 18.05
C GLY A 61 1.17 -6.68 18.31
N LYS A 62 1.49 -6.91 19.58
CA LYS A 62 2.50 -7.90 20.00
C LYS A 62 2.12 -9.33 19.61
N ASP A 63 0.84 -9.61 19.47
CA ASP A 63 0.29 -10.91 19.08
C ASP A 63 -0.03 -11.01 17.59
N ASN A 64 0.43 -10.05 16.80
CA ASN A 64 0.12 -9.87 15.38
C ASN A 64 -1.36 -9.59 15.10
N VAL A 65 -2.14 -9.26 16.11
CA VAL A 65 -3.49 -8.74 15.92
C VAL A 65 -3.42 -7.26 15.56
N ILE A 66 -4.25 -6.84 14.61
CA ILE A 66 -4.29 -5.45 14.15
C ILE A 66 -5.62 -4.85 14.57
N PRO A 67 -5.69 -4.23 15.76
CA PRO A 67 -6.92 -3.55 16.15
C PRO A 67 -7.14 -2.30 15.30
N SER A 68 -8.40 -1.99 15.03
CA SER A 68 -8.77 -0.87 14.16
C SER A 68 -8.25 0.47 14.67
N GLU A 69 -8.10 0.62 15.99
CA GLU A 69 -7.57 1.84 16.61
C GLU A 69 -6.09 2.07 16.36
N ARG A 70 -5.38 1.09 15.78
CA ARG A 70 -3.96 1.21 15.45
C ARG A 70 -3.72 1.63 13.99
N THR A 71 -4.74 2.05 13.30
CA THR A 71 -4.58 2.61 11.96
C THR A 71 -3.79 3.90 12.02
N LYS A 72 -2.66 3.95 11.32
CA LYS A 72 -1.80 5.13 11.25
C LYS A 72 -2.16 6.01 10.09
N LEU A 73 -2.61 5.42 9.00
CA LEU A 73 -2.91 6.15 7.79
C LEU A 73 -4.01 5.45 7.01
N TYR A 74 -4.97 6.23 6.55
CA TYR A 74 -6.04 5.76 5.70
C TYR A 74 -6.23 6.78 4.58
N LEU A 75 -5.97 6.36 3.34
CA LEU A 75 -6.02 7.24 2.19
C LEU A 75 -7.00 6.70 1.16
N THR A 76 -7.77 7.61 0.58
CA THR A 76 -8.64 7.35 -0.56
C THR A 76 -8.13 8.12 -1.78
N HIS A 77 -8.70 7.84 -2.94
CA HIS A 77 -8.34 8.52 -4.18
C HIS A 77 -6.88 8.33 -4.59
N ILE A 78 -6.32 7.15 -4.26
CA ILE A 78 -4.96 6.78 -4.65
C ILE A 78 -5.01 6.11 -6.00
N LYS A 79 -4.15 6.56 -6.92
CA LYS A 79 -4.06 6.02 -8.27
C LYS A 79 -2.63 5.74 -8.69
N TYR A 80 -1.68 6.52 -8.21
CA TYR A 80 -0.31 6.50 -8.69
C TYR A 80 0.68 5.94 -7.68
N ILE A 81 1.75 5.35 -8.19
CA ILE A 81 2.80 4.72 -7.37
C ILE A 81 3.44 5.70 -6.39
N HIS A 82 3.70 6.94 -6.83
CA HIS A 82 4.32 7.93 -5.94
C HIS A 82 3.45 8.23 -4.72
N GLN A 83 2.13 8.08 -4.83
CA GLN A 83 1.22 8.29 -3.69
C GLN A 83 1.39 7.19 -2.65
N LEU A 84 1.53 5.92 -3.08
CA LEU A 84 1.83 4.81 -2.17
C LEU A 84 3.20 5.02 -1.51
N GLN A 85 4.21 5.39 -2.30
CA GLN A 85 5.55 5.63 -1.77
C GLN A 85 5.54 6.73 -0.71
N TYR A 86 4.81 7.80 -0.97
CA TYR A 86 4.67 8.89 -0.02
C TYR A 86 3.97 8.44 1.27
N ALA A 87 2.91 7.63 1.14
CA ALA A 87 2.20 7.08 2.30
C ALA A 87 3.12 6.25 3.18
N LEU A 88 3.96 5.40 2.58
CA LEU A 88 4.94 4.61 3.32
C LEU A 88 5.91 5.50 4.09
N ARG A 89 6.41 6.55 3.46
CA ARG A 89 7.33 7.51 4.11
C ARG A 89 6.69 8.24 5.27
N LEU A 90 5.43 8.62 5.14
CA LEU A 90 4.69 9.27 6.22
C LEU A 90 4.60 8.40 7.47
N CYS A 91 4.58 7.08 7.28
CA CYS A 91 4.56 6.12 8.40
C CYS A 91 5.96 5.70 8.85
N GLY A 92 7.01 6.29 8.28
CA GLY A 92 8.39 5.93 8.61
C GLY A 92 8.83 4.59 8.03
N ILE A 93 8.12 4.08 7.03
CA ILE A 93 8.47 2.81 6.38
C ILE A 93 9.41 3.11 5.21
N GLU A 94 10.63 2.58 5.28
CA GLU A 94 11.68 2.85 4.29
C GLU A 94 11.66 1.88 3.10
N LYS A 95 10.55 1.21 2.88
CA LYS A 95 10.39 0.32 1.73
C LYS A 95 10.24 1.14 0.45
N GLU A 96 11.09 0.88 -0.53
CA GLU A 96 10.96 1.47 -1.85
C GLU A 96 10.14 0.57 -2.77
N ILE A 97 9.18 1.16 -3.46
CA ILE A 97 8.36 0.45 -4.43
C ILE A 97 9.15 0.35 -5.74
N VAL A 98 9.25 -0.85 -6.28
CA VAL A 98 9.95 -1.15 -7.53
C VAL A 98 8.94 -1.27 -8.66
N LEU A 99 9.22 -0.64 -9.77
CA LEU A 99 8.36 -0.65 -10.96
C LEU A 99 8.59 -1.85 -11.87
#